data_6e5db44e6012c0ba8d2d55cd6d684195
#
_entry.id   6e5db44e6012c0ba8d2d55cd6d684195
#
_cell.length_a   1.000
_cell.length_b   1.000
_cell.length_c   1.000
_cell.angle_alpha   90.00
_cell.angle_beta   90.00
_cell.angle_gamma   90.00
#
_symmetry.space_group_name_H-M   'P 1'
#
loop_
_entity.id
_entity.type
_entity.pdbx_description
1 polymer ?
#
loop_
_entity_poly.entity_id
_entity_poly.type
_entity_poly.pdbx_seq_one_letter_code
_entity_poly.pdbx_strand_id
1 'polypeptide(L)'
;MNMLIPSVLLPSRPKSFYRLALMNFFFVMGILFSSWAIRIPDIKNSLALSDAELGGILFGAPLGQLLAITPAAWLIGRFGSRHAIIGGMCIMPLALVTLSLAPSRLWLFAALAFFGFANNILNISLNAQAAGVEALYGRSIMGTFHGMWSVGGVIGGIVGAIIAPLGVSPLAHFMVIYCYALLTLAIMLRSIMPRKVGKGNRKENHNPSKIHPDMYLALLGIIAFGSFAIEGAMYDWTAVYFAQILNVQEELVRVGYVACLTAMVIGRLTADSLVNRFNVVFVLQMSGLCVALGLSLALLFPSLASATFGFALVGFGMASIVPLCFSLAGKSDKFSAQVSISFVASISYFGLLIAPPMIGVLSESLNLRWALSPLALIGVCIVALAAILKRMRGEGLHL
;
A
#
# COMPACT_ATOMS: atom_id res chain seq x y z
N MET A 1 -32.81 -34.44 -17.83
CA MET A 1 -31.34 -34.51 -17.97
C MET A 1 -30.79 -33.62 -16.86
N ASN A 2 -30.57 -34.22 -15.65
CA ASN A 2 -30.13 -33.49 -14.46
C ASN A 2 -28.66 -33.11 -14.59
N MET A 3 -28.36 -31.85 -14.81
CA MET A 3 -27.00 -31.33 -14.63
C MET A 3 -26.65 -31.46 -13.15
N LEU A 4 -25.78 -32.40 -12.83
CA LEU A 4 -25.10 -32.52 -11.55
C LEU A 4 -24.23 -31.28 -11.36
N ILE A 5 -24.73 -30.31 -10.60
CA ILE A 5 -23.92 -29.22 -10.06
C ILE A 5 -22.84 -29.88 -9.18
N PRO A 6 -21.53 -29.71 -9.47
CA PRO A 6 -20.49 -30.25 -8.59
C PRO A 6 -20.74 -29.75 -7.18
N SER A 7 -20.72 -30.63 -6.21
CA SER A 7 -20.90 -30.34 -4.79
C SER A 7 -19.89 -29.26 -4.33
N VAL A 8 -20.23 -28.01 -4.52
CA VAL A 8 -19.62 -26.88 -3.83
C VAL A 8 -19.91 -27.12 -2.36
N LEU A 9 -18.90 -27.46 -1.57
CA LEU A 9 -19.05 -27.54 -0.13
C LEU A 9 -19.66 -26.22 0.34
N LEU A 10 -20.93 -26.26 0.74
CA LEU A 10 -21.63 -25.11 1.29
C LEU A 10 -20.78 -24.52 2.42
N PRO A 11 -20.64 -23.20 2.49
CA PRO A 11 -19.87 -22.57 3.54
C PRO A 11 -20.40 -23.02 4.89
N SER A 12 -19.51 -23.51 5.77
CA SER A 12 -19.86 -24.02 7.11
C SER A 12 -20.41 -22.93 8.03
N ARG A 13 -20.36 -21.66 7.59
CA ARG A 13 -20.87 -20.47 8.30
C ARG A 13 -21.58 -19.52 7.34
N PRO A 14 -22.45 -18.63 7.84
CA PRO A 14 -23.02 -17.54 7.06
C PRO A 14 -21.92 -16.67 6.40
N LYS A 15 -22.17 -16.25 5.16
CA LYS A 15 -21.19 -15.45 4.37
C LYS A 15 -20.75 -14.14 5.07
N SER A 16 -21.57 -13.59 5.96
CA SER A 16 -21.26 -12.42 6.78
C SER A 16 -20.07 -12.65 7.72
N PHE A 17 -19.92 -13.86 8.26
CA PHE A 17 -18.79 -14.19 9.14
C PHE A 17 -17.46 -14.22 8.37
N TYR A 18 -17.45 -14.75 7.14
CA TYR A 18 -16.26 -14.71 6.28
C TYR A 18 -15.88 -13.29 5.90
N ARG A 19 -16.88 -12.46 5.56
CA ARG A 19 -16.67 -11.04 5.26
C ARG A 19 -16.11 -10.30 6.47
N LEU A 20 -16.69 -10.49 7.67
CA LEU A 20 -16.24 -9.86 8.90
C LEU A 20 -14.80 -10.25 9.24
N ALA A 21 -14.45 -11.53 9.14
CA ALA A 21 -13.09 -11.99 9.38
C ALA A 21 -12.08 -11.31 8.45
N LEU A 22 -12.36 -11.24 7.15
CA LEU A 22 -11.48 -10.58 6.20
C LEU A 22 -11.36 -9.08 6.47
N MET A 23 -12.46 -8.40 6.78
CA MET A 23 -12.43 -6.98 7.17
C MET A 23 -11.49 -6.75 8.35
N ASN A 24 -11.56 -7.61 9.39
CA ASN A 24 -10.67 -7.51 10.56
C ASN A 24 -9.20 -7.82 10.21
N PHE A 25 -8.92 -8.81 9.34
CA PHE A 25 -7.55 -9.13 8.97
C PHE A 25 -6.92 -8.03 8.11
N PHE A 26 -7.65 -7.43 7.18
CA PHE A 26 -7.18 -6.26 6.44
C PHE A 26 -6.94 -5.06 7.37
N PHE A 27 -7.83 -4.84 8.33
CA PHE A 27 -7.69 -3.80 9.34
C PHE A 27 -6.41 -4.00 10.20
N VAL A 28 -6.19 -5.22 10.70
CA VAL A 28 -4.96 -5.55 11.46
C VAL A 28 -3.71 -5.36 10.62
N MET A 29 -3.74 -5.77 9.34
CA MET A 29 -2.62 -5.58 8.44
C MET A 29 -2.27 -4.10 8.24
N GLY A 30 -3.29 -3.23 8.17
CA GLY A 30 -3.11 -1.78 8.12
C GLY A 30 -2.49 -1.23 9.39
N ILE A 31 -2.95 -1.68 10.57
CA ILE A 31 -2.35 -1.29 11.87
C ILE A 31 -0.89 -1.71 11.94
N LEU A 32 -0.56 -2.96 11.58
CA LEU A 32 0.82 -3.47 11.59
C LEU A 32 1.76 -2.62 10.74
N PHE A 33 1.34 -2.29 9.52
CA PHE A 33 2.13 -1.47 8.61
C PHE A 33 2.33 -0.05 9.16
N SER A 34 1.26 0.59 9.62
CA SER A 34 1.33 1.95 10.15
C SER A 34 2.08 2.03 11.49
N SER A 35 2.01 0.98 12.31
CA SER A 35 2.80 0.91 13.55
C SER A 35 4.30 0.91 13.28
N TRP A 36 4.76 0.27 12.20
CA TRP A 36 6.14 0.40 11.74
C TRP A 36 6.44 1.84 11.29
N ALA A 37 5.69 2.34 10.33
CA ALA A 37 5.95 3.63 9.68
C ALA A 37 6.01 4.80 10.69
N ILE A 38 5.11 4.80 11.67
CA ILE A 38 5.04 5.85 12.70
C ILE A 38 6.22 5.83 13.69
N ARG A 39 6.95 4.72 13.76
CA ARG A 39 8.12 4.51 14.64
C ARG A 39 9.47 4.62 13.92
N ILE A 40 9.48 4.93 12.62
CA ILE A 40 10.72 5.12 11.87
C ILE A 40 11.65 6.16 12.53
N PRO A 41 11.18 7.35 12.98
CA PRO A 41 12.06 8.31 13.64
C PRO A 41 12.70 7.76 14.92
N ASP A 42 11.94 7.01 15.75
CA ASP A 42 12.44 6.44 16.99
C ASP A 42 13.58 5.44 16.74
N ILE A 43 13.38 4.56 15.74
CA ILE A 43 14.36 3.53 15.37
C ILE A 43 15.56 4.15 14.67
N LYS A 44 15.36 5.15 13.79
CA LYS A 44 16.43 5.92 13.18
C LYS A 44 17.35 6.54 14.23
N ASN A 45 16.75 7.20 15.23
CA ASN A 45 17.49 7.86 16.31
C ASN A 45 18.22 6.85 17.21
N SER A 46 17.59 5.72 17.55
CA SER A 46 18.19 4.70 18.42
C SER A 46 19.45 4.04 17.81
N LEU A 47 19.50 3.93 16.48
CA LEU A 47 20.64 3.36 15.74
C LEU A 47 21.56 4.44 15.15
N ALA A 48 21.30 5.72 15.43
CA ALA A 48 22.02 6.87 14.88
C ALA A 48 22.24 6.77 13.35
N LEU A 49 21.15 6.46 12.62
CA LEU A 49 21.21 6.28 11.17
C LEU A 49 21.28 7.62 10.45
N SER A 50 22.16 7.73 9.45
CA SER A 50 22.06 8.78 8.46
C SER A 50 20.83 8.60 7.56
N ASP A 51 20.47 9.61 6.78
CA ASP A 51 19.34 9.52 5.86
C ASP A 51 19.60 8.52 4.73
N ALA A 52 20.82 8.47 4.21
CA ALA A 52 21.21 7.47 3.18
C ALA A 52 21.12 6.04 3.73
N GLU A 53 21.60 5.82 4.96
CA GLU A 53 21.50 4.52 5.61
C GLU A 53 20.06 4.10 5.86
N LEU A 54 19.22 5.02 6.34
CA LEU A 54 17.80 4.77 6.49
C LEU A 54 17.14 4.43 5.14
N GLY A 55 17.40 5.22 4.10
CA GLY A 55 16.86 4.97 2.76
C GLY A 55 17.25 3.60 2.21
N GLY A 56 18.54 3.20 2.41
CA GLY A 56 19.01 1.86 2.06
C GLY A 56 18.32 0.74 2.85
N ILE A 57 18.06 0.96 4.13
CA ILE A 57 17.35 0.00 5.00
C ILE A 57 15.88 -0.11 4.59
N LEU A 58 15.23 1.00 4.32
CA LEU A 58 13.81 1.05 3.90
C LEU A 58 13.56 0.28 2.59
N PHE A 59 14.54 0.19 1.70
CA PHE A 59 14.51 -0.68 0.52
C PHE A 59 14.25 -2.16 0.87
N GLY A 60 14.58 -2.60 2.08
CA GLY A 60 14.37 -3.97 2.53
C GLY A 60 12.90 -4.41 2.47
N ALA A 61 11.94 -3.57 2.85
CA ALA A 61 10.53 -3.94 2.85
C ALA A 61 10.00 -4.26 1.44
N PRO A 62 10.11 -3.38 0.43
CA PRO A 62 9.67 -3.71 -0.93
C PRO A 62 10.48 -4.85 -1.56
N LEU A 63 11.76 -5.01 -1.23
CA LEU A 63 12.55 -6.17 -1.65
C LEU A 63 11.96 -7.47 -1.08
N GLY A 64 11.65 -7.50 0.21
CA GLY A 64 11.02 -8.64 0.86
C GLY A 64 9.65 -8.97 0.24
N GLN A 65 8.83 -7.95 -0.07
CA GLN A 65 7.56 -8.13 -0.75
C GLN A 65 7.73 -8.77 -2.14
N LEU A 66 8.73 -8.32 -2.89
CA LEU A 66 9.03 -8.89 -4.22
C LEU A 66 9.44 -10.35 -4.12
N LEU A 67 10.33 -10.68 -3.19
CA LEU A 67 10.79 -12.05 -2.94
C LEU A 67 9.67 -12.98 -2.47
N ALA A 68 8.60 -12.46 -1.87
CA ALA A 68 7.48 -13.23 -1.36
C ALA A 68 6.50 -13.71 -2.44
N ILE A 69 6.50 -13.15 -3.65
CA ILE A 69 5.49 -13.43 -4.70
C ILE A 69 5.43 -14.92 -5.03
N THR A 70 6.56 -15.53 -5.36
CA THR A 70 6.63 -16.95 -5.72
C THR A 70 6.34 -17.88 -4.52
N PRO A 71 6.94 -17.67 -3.33
CA PRO A 71 6.59 -18.44 -2.14
C PRO A 71 5.12 -18.33 -1.75
N ALA A 72 4.50 -17.14 -1.85
CA ALA A 72 3.08 -16.97 -1.55
C ALA A 72 2.19 -17.78 -2.48
N ALA A 73 2.46 -17.74 -3.78
CA ALA A 73 1.73 -18.54 -4.77
C ALA A 73 1.86 -20.05 -4.50
N TRP A 74 3.07 -20.51 -4.17
CA TRP A 74 3.34 -21.90 -3.82
C TRP A 74 2.63 -22.31 -2.53
N LEU A 75 2.70 -21.52 -1.46
CA LEU A 75 2.02 -21.79 -0.19
C LEU A 75 0.51 -21.91 -0.37
N ILE A 76 -0.09 -20.96 -1.10
CA ILE A 76 -1.53 -20.95 -1.36
C ILE A 76 -1.92 -22.16 -2.22
N GLY A 77 -1.13 -22.48 -3.23
CA GLY A 77 -1.38 -23.66 -4.09
C GLY A 77 -1.31 -24.98 -3.33
N ARG A 78 -0.32 -25.14 -2.45
CA ARG A 78 -0.08 -26.40 -1.72
C ARG A 78 -0.99 -26.55 -0.48
N PHE A 79 -1.09 -25.52 0.35
CA PHE A 79 -1.77 -25.58 1.65
C PHE A 79 -3.13 -24.87 1.66
N GLY A 80 -3.39 -24.03 0.66
CA GLY A 80 -4.58 -23.18 0.55
C GLY A 80 -4.43 -21.85 1.29
N SER A 81 -5.22 -20.86 0.87
CA SER A 81 -5.20 -19.50 1.43
C SER A 81 -5.49 -19.43 2.93
N ARG A 82 -6.29 -20.37 3.47
CA ARG A 82 -6.58 -20.46 4.91
C ARG A 82 -5.30 -20.60 5.74
N HIS A 83 -4.45 -21.58 5.42
CA HIS A 83 -3.21 -21.82 6.16
C HIS A 83 -2.20 -20.71 5.96
N ALA A 84 -2.16 -20.13 4.76
CA ALA A 84 -1.30 -18.99 4.46
C ALA A 84 -1.71 -17.73 5.25
N ILE A 85 -3.02 -17.48 5.45
CA ILE A 85 -3.52 -16.39 6.32
C ILE A 85 -3.13 -16.66 7.77
N ILE A 86 -3.35 -17.87 8.28
CA ILE A 86 -2.99 -18.23 9.67
C ILE A 86 -1.50 -18.00 9.89
N GLY A 87 -0.64 -18.51 9.00
CA GLY A 87 0.80 -18.31 9.08
C GLY A 87 1.18 -16.83 8.97
N GLY A 88 0.61 -16.10 8.01
CA GLY A 88 0.88 -14.68 7.82
C GLY A 88 0.47 -13.83 9.03
N MET A 89 -0.68 -14.12 9.65
CA MET A 89 -1.16 -13.45 10.87
C MET A 89 -0.33 -13.76 12.12
N CYS A 90 0.45 -14.83 12.12
CA CYS A 90 1.42 -15.13 13.18
C CYS A 90 2.79 -14.49 12.88
N ILE A 91 3.26 -14.59 11.63
CA ILE A 91 4.62 -14.24 11.24
C ILE A 91 4.78 -12.73 11.05
N MET A 92 3.82 -12.04 10.41
CA MET A 92 3.94 -10.60 10.14
C MET A 92 4.00 -9.76 11.44
N PRO A 93 3.13 -9.98 12.46
CA PRO A 93 3.27 -9.27 13.74
C PRO A 93 4.57 -9.61 14.48
N LEU A 94 5.04 -10.86 14.39
CA LEU A 94 6.34 -11.26 14.93
C LEU A 94 7.49 -10.51 14.22
N ALA A 95 7.43 -10.42 12.89
CA ALA A 95 8.41 -9.65 12.12
C ALA A 95 8.41 -8.17 12.52
N LEU A 96 7.25 -7.57 12.83
CA LEU A 96 7.17 -6.22 13.36
C LEU A 96 7.94 -6.09 14.69
N VAL A 97 7.80 -7.05 15.60
CA VAL A 97 8.53 -7.05 16.87
C VAL A 97 10.05 -7.11 16.66
N THR A 98 10.53 -7.90 15.68
CA THR A 98 11.98 -8.00 15.40
C THR A 98 12.60 -6.68 14.94
N LEU A 99 11.82 -5.75 14.38
CA LEU A 99 12.28 -4.42 13.99
C LEU A 99 12.70 -3.57 15.21
N SER A 100 11.98 -3.69 16.33
CA SER A 100 12.32 -2.97 17.56
C SER A 100 13.48 -3.57 18.34
N LEU A 101 13.88 -4.79 18.01
CA LEU A 101 14.99 -5.51 18.63
C LEU A 101 16.29 -5.39 17.83
N ALA A 102 16.31 -4.59 16.77
CA ALA A 102 17.44 -4.50 15.86
C ALA A 102 18.68 -3.89 16.55
N PRO A 103 19.77 -4.66 16.74
CA PRO A 103 20.99 -4.17 17.35
C PRO A 103 21.94 -3.49 16.36
N SER A 104 21.64 -3.59 15.06
CA SER A 104 22.51 -3.09 14.00
C SER A 104 21.72 -2.78 12.71
N ARG A 105 22.35 -2.01 11.82
CA ARG A 105 21.80 -1.64 10.49
C ARG A 105 21.45 -2.86 9.65
N LEU A 106 22.35 -3.83 9.59
CA LEU A 106 22.15 -5.05 8.80
C LEU A 106 20.98 -5.88 9.35
N TRP A 107 20.86 -5.97 10.68
CA TRP A 107 19.74 -6.63 11.31
C TRP A 107 18.41 -5.93 10.96
N LEU A 108 18.38 -4.59 11.06
CA LEU A 108 17.18 -3.82 10.73
C LEU A 108 16.77 -4.01 9.27
N PHE A 109 17.74 -4.00 8.34
CA PHE A 109 17.47 -4.30 6.93
C PHE A 109 16.88 -5.70 6.73
N ALA A 110 17.48 -6.72 7.34
CA ALA A 110 17.02 -8.11 7.25
C ALA A 110 15.61 -8.28 7.88
N ALA A 111 15.39 -7.67 9.06
CA ALA A 111 14.09 -7.69 9.72
C ALA A 111 13.02 -6.97 8.89
N LEU A 112 13.37 -5.87 8.23
CA LEU A 112 12.45 -5.14 7.37
C LEU A 112 12.13 -5.90 6.08
N ALA A 113 13.13 -6.57 5.50
CA ALA A 113 12.91 -7.48 4.37
C ALA A 113 12.00 -8.66 4.78
N PHE A 114 12.21 -9.21 5.97
CA PHE A 114 11.34 -10.26 6.52
C PHE A 114 9.92 -9.75 6.80
N PHE A 115 9.76 -8.54 7.33
CA PHE A 115 8.47 -7.90 7.52
C PHE A 115 7.74 -7.70 6.19
N GLY A 116 8.43 -7.18 5.17
CA GLY A 116 7.89 -7.03 3.82
C GLY A 116 7.49 -8.37 3.19
N PHE A 117 8.32 -9.40 3.36
CA PHE A 117 8.04 -10.76 2.90
C PHE A 117 6.78 -11.33 3.55
N ALA A 118 6.66 -11.25 4.87
CA ALA A 118 5.49 -11.72 5.61
C ALA A 118 4.22 -10.93 5.25
N ASN A 119 4.35 -9.59 5.12
CA ASN A 119 3.27 -8.71 4.69
C ASN A 119 2.71 -9.13 3.32
N ASN A 120 3.56 -9.42 2.35
CA ASN A 120 3.07 -9.77 1.00
C ASN A 120 2.46 -11.16 0.94
N ILE A 121 2.98 -12.16 1.69
CA ILE A 121 2.32 -13.48 1.82
C ILE A 121 0.92 -13.30 2.39
N LEU A 122 0.76 -12.52 3.46
CA LEU A 122 -0.54 -12.26 4.07
C LEU A 122 -1.46 -11.52 3.10
N ASN A 123 -0.98 -10.48 2.44
CA ASN A 123 -1.73 -9.68 1.47
C ASN A 123 -2.27 -10.53 0.31
N ILE A 124 -1.42 -11.33 -0.35
CA ILE A 124 -1.85 -12.20 -1.47
C ILE A 124 -2.87 -13.22 -0.97
N SER A 125 -2.68 -13.78 0.22
CA SER A 125 -3.59 -14.77 0.80
C SER A 125 -4.96 -14.18 1.16
N LEU A 126 -4.98 -12.98 1.73
CA LEU A 126 -6.21 -12.25 2.04
C LEU A 126 -6.96 -11.88 0.75
N ASN A 127 -6.26 -11.38 -0.27
CA ASN A 127 -6.88 -11.06 -1.56
C ASN A 127 -7.46 -12.32 -2.24
N ALA A 128 -6.78 -13.45 -2.16
CA ALA A 128 -7.29 -14.71 -2.69
C ALA A 128 -8.59 -15.15 -1.99
N GLN A 129 -8.69 -15.00 -0.67
CA GLN A 129 -9.93 -15.26 0.06
C GLN A 129 -10.99 -14.19 -0.17
N ALA A 130 -10.61 -12.92 -0.28
CA ALA A 130 -11.53 -11.83 -0.56
C ALA A 130 -12.26 -12.03 -1.89
N ALA A 131 -11.56 -12.46 -2.94
CA ALA A 131 -12.17 -12.84 -4.21
C ALA A 131 -13.17 -14.01 -4.07
N GLY A 132 -12.84 -15.01 -3.26
CA GLY A 132 -13.75 -16.13 -2.96
C GLY A 132 -15.00 -15.69 -2.20
N VAL A 133 -14.87 -14.80 -1.21
CA VAL A 133 -16.02 -14.25 -0.47
C VAL A 133 -16.84 -13.33 -1.35
N GLU A 134 -16.22 -12.49 -2.19
CA GLU A 134 -16.92 -11.64 -3.16
C GLU A 134 -17.83 -12.47 -4.08
N ALA A 135 -17.34 -13.61 -4.56
CA ALA A 135 -18.14 -14.54 -5.37
C ALA A 135 -19.40 -15.05 -4.65
N LEU A 136 -19.36 -15.24 -3.31
CA LEU A 136 -20.55 -15.62 -2.52
C LEU A 136 -21.59 -14.49 -2.41
N TYR A 137 -21.16 -13.23 -2.59
CA TYR A 137 -22.07 -12.08 -2.53
C TYR A 137 -22.68 -11.74 -3.88
N GLY A 138 -22.07 -12.18 -5.00
CA GLY A 138 -22.53 -11.86 -6.35
C GLY A 138 -22.45 -10.38 -6.71
N ARG A 139 -21.70 -9.58 -5.95
CA ARG A 139 -21.45 -8.15 -6.18
C ARG A 139 -20.07 -7.76 -5.67
N SER A 140 -19.49 -6.70 -6.21
CA SER A 140 -18.17 -6.23 -5.76
C SER A 140 -18.22 -5.74 -4.30
N ILE A 141 -17.31 -6.29 -3.48
CA ILE A 141 -17.06 -5.90 -2.09
C ILE A 141 -15.56 -5.74 -1.79
N MET A 142 -14.69 -5.91 -2.79
CA MET A 142 -13.24 -5.83 -2.62
C MET A 142 -12.81 -4.47 -2.06
N GLY A 143 -13.44 -3.38 -2.51
CA GLY A 143 -13.20 -2.03 -1.99
C GLY A 143 -13.42 -1.91 -0.49
N THR A 144 -14.36 -2.66 0.09
CA THR A 144 -14.58 -2.67 1.55
C THR A 144 -13.37 -3.22 2.30
N PHE A 145 -12.73 -4.28 1.79
CA PHE A 145 -11.57 -4.88 2.43
C PHE A 145 -10.35 -3.94 2.40
N HIS A 146 -10.05 -3.35 1.24
CA HIS A 146 -8.98 -2.36 1.12
C HIS A 146 -9.28 -1.08 1.90
N GLY A 147 -10.55 -0.68 1.99
CA GLY A 147 -10.99 0.40 2.88
C GLY A 147 -10.66 0.12 4.34
N MET A 148 -10.92 -1.11 4.83
CA MET A 148 -10.57 -1.52 6.19
C MET A 148 -9.06 -1.50 6.44
N TRP A 149 -8.23 -1.88 5.45
CA TRP A 149 -6.78 -1.72 5.54
C TRP A 149 -6.40 -0.24 5.74
N SER A 150 -6.99 0.66 4.98
CA SER A 150 -6.73 2.11 5.10
C SER A 150 -7.16 2.67 6.45
N VAL A 151 -8.34 2.26 6.95
CA VAL A 151 -8.83 2.63 8.30
C VAL A 151 -7.88 2.10 9.38
N GLY A 152 -7.42 0.84 9.24
CA GLY A 152 -6.40 0.27 10.12
C GLY A 152 -5.11 1.08 10.12
N GLY A 153 -4.66 1.54 8.95
CA GLY A 153 -3.51 2.42 8.81
C GLY A 153 -3.66 3.74 9.57
N VAL A 154 -4.81 4.40 9.43
CA VAL A 154 -5.10 5.65 10.18
C VAL A 154 -5.14 5.40 11.68
N ILE A 155 -5.86 4.36 12.13
CA ILE A 155 -5.96 4.05 13.57
C ILE A 155 -4.59 3.68 14.16
N GLY A 156 -3.80 2.85 13.46
CA GLY A 156 -2.43 2.50 13.88
C GLY A 156 -1.53 3.74 13.97
N GLY A 157 -1.65 4.66 13.00
CA GLY A 157 -0.95 5.94 13.01
C GLY A 157 -1.35 6.83 14.18
N ILE A 158 -2.65 6.97 14.46
CA ILE A 158 -3.16 7.75 15.60
C ILE A 158 -2.67 7.15 16.92
N VAL A 159 -2.82 5.84 17.11
CA VAL A 159 -2.35 5.15 18.32
C VAL A 159 -0.86 5.38 18.51
N GLY A 160 -0.03 5.17 17.47
CA GLY A 160 1.39 5.41 17.55
C GLY A 160 1.76 6.87 17.85
N ALA A 161 1.02 7.83 17.25
CA ALA A 161 1.23 9.26 17.51
C ALA A 161 0.92 9.67 18.95
N ILE A 162 -0.06 9.03 19.60
CA ILE A 162 -0.42 9.30 20.99
C ILE A 162 0.57 8.66 21.97
N ILE A 163 0.95 7.39 21.75
CA ILE A 163 1.72 6.64 22.75
C ILE A 163 3.23 6.89 22.67
N ALA A 164 3.75 7.33 21.52
CA ALA A 164 5.19 7.58 21.39
C ALA A 164 5.68 8.72 22.30
N PRO A 165 5.02 9.91 22.34
CA PRO A 165 5.41 10.99 23.23
C PRO A 165 5.26 10.65 24.72
N LEU A 166 4.43 9.65 25.05
CA LEU A 166 4.27 9.16 26.42
C LEU A 166 5.43 8.27 26.88
N GLY A 167 6.48 8.13 26.08
CA GLY A 167 7.66 7.33 26.41
C GLY A 167 7.45 5.81 26.23
N VAL A 168 6.36 5.36 25.61
CA VAL A 168 6.15 3.95 25.31
C VAL A 168 7.15 3.51 24.25
N SER A 169 8.04 2.56 24.61
CA SER A 169 9.07 2.07 23.68
C SER A 169 8.48 1.42 22.43
N PRO A 170 9.19 1.41 21.29
CA PRO A 170 8.77 0.68 20.09
C PRO A 170 8.47 -0.80 20.37
N LEU A 171 9.28 -1.45 21.23
CA LEU A 171 9.07 -2.85 21.61
C LEU A 171 7.72 -3.05 22.32
N ALA A 172 7.42 -2.22 23.34
CA ALA A 172 6.16 -2.33 24.07
C ALA A 172 4.95 -2.10 23.12
N HIS A 173 5.04 -1.09 22.23
CA HIS A 173 4.02 -0.83 21.23
C HIS A 173 3.82 -2.04 20.31
N PHE A 174 4.88 -2.58 19.73
CA PHE A 174 4.79 -3.70 18.77
C PHE A 174 4.32 -5.00 19.45
N MET A 175 4.67 -5.22 20.72
CA MET A 175 4.16 -6.36 21.50
C MET A 175 2.65 -6.27 21.73
N VAL A 176 2.11 -5.09 22.03
CA VAL A 176 0.66 -4.89 22.15
C VAL A 176 -0.04 -5.19 20.82
N ILE A 177 0.50 -4.70 19.70
CA ILE A 177 -0.06 -4.96 18.37
C ILE A 177 0.07 -6.45 18.00
N TYR A 178 1.17 -7.10 18.38
CA TYR A 178 1.35 -8.55 18.21
C TYR A 178 0.26 -9.35 18.95
N CYS A 179 0.03 -9.04 20.23
CA CYS A 179 -1.02 -9.68 21.02
C CYS A 179 -2.42 -9.42 20.43
N TYR A 180 -2.69 -8.20 19.98
CA TYR A 180 -3.94 -7.83 19.32
C TYR A 180 -4.17 -8.62 18.02
N ALA A 181 -3.12 -8.78 17.19
CA ALA A 181 -3.20 -9.55 15.96
C ALA A 181 -3.49 -11.03 16.23
N LEU A 182 -2.81 -11.64 17.23
CA LEU A 182 -3.06 -13.03 17.62
C LEU A 182 -4.46 -13.24 18.22
N LEU A 183 -4.92 -12.29 19.03
CA LEU A 183 -6.29 -12.32 19.57
C LEU A 183 -7.32 -12.26 18.44
N THR A 184 -7.12 -11.36 17.47
CA THR A 184 -8.00 -11.25 16.30
C THR A 184 -7.99 -12.55 15.49
N LEU A 185 -6.81 -13.14 15.28
CA LEU A 185 -6.70 -14.44 14.62
C LEU A 185 -7.47 -15.53 15.38
N ALA A 186 -7.30 -15.62 16.70
CA ALA A 186 -7.97 -16.63 17.53
C ALA A 186 -9.51 -16.50 17.45
N ILE A 187 -10.04 -15.28 17.57
CA ILE A 187 -11.48 -15.00 17.48
C ILE A 187 -12.02 -15.34 16.08
N MET A 188 -11.29 -14.97 15.03
CA MET A 188 -11.75 -15.11 13.63
C MET A 188 -11.35 -16.43 12.97
N LEU A 189 -10.55 -17.29 13.64
CA LEU A 189 -9.99 -18.51 13.07
C LEU A 189 -11.02 -19.43 12.42
N ARG A 190 -12.20 -19.57 13.05
CA ARG A 190 -13.29 -20.39 12.55
C ARG A 190 -14.06 -19.72 11.39
N SER A 191 -13.83 -18.43 11.15
CA SER A 191 -14.45 -17.63 10.10
C SER A 191 -13.53 -17.39 8.91
N ILE A 192 -12.42 -18.11 8.82
CA ILE A 192 -11.58 -18.19 7.61
C ILE A 192 -12.14 -19.30 6.71
N MET A 193 -12.38 -19.01 5.43
CA MET A 193 -12.96 -19.98 4.50
C MET A 193 -12.12 -21.25 4.39
N PRO A 194 -12.73 -22.43 4.43
CA PRO A 194 -12.04 -23.71 4.24
C PRO A 194 -11.50 -23.84 2.79
N ARG A 195 -10.54 -24.74 2.59
CA ARG A 195 -9.65 -24.86 1.42
C ARG A 195 -10.31 -25.01 0.04
N LYS A 196 -11.61 -25.21 -0.10
CA LYS A 196 -12.24 -25.51 -1.39
C LYS A 196 -13.24 -24.44 -1.81
N VAL A 197 -12.73 -23.29 -2.28
CA VAL A 197 -13.47 -22.47 -3.23
C VAL A 197 -12.60 -22.34 -4.48
N GLY A 198 -13.00 -23.09 -5.50
CA GLY A 198 -12.55 -22.91 -6.87
C GLY A 198 -11.12 -23.36 -7.16
N LYS A 199 -10.92 -24.63 -7.50
CA LYS A 199 -10.18 -24.91 -8.71
C LYS A 199 -11.01 -24.25 -9.84
N GLY A 200 -10.87 -22.96 -10.03
CA GLY A 200 -11.14 -22.37 -11.32
C GLY A 200 -10.23 -23.12 -12.28
N ASN A 201 -10.83 -23.92 -13.16
CA ASN A 201 -10.18 -24.44 -14.35
C ASN A 201 -9.83 -23.24 -15.24
N ARG A 202 -8.90 -22.40 -14.81
CA ARG A 202 -8.16 -21.54 -15.70
C ARG A 202 -6.93 -22.30 -16.16
N LYS A 203 -7.14 -23.24 -17.06
CA LYS A 203 -6.20 -23.44 -18.15
C LYS A 203 -6.28 -22.17 -18.99
N GLU A 204 -5.77 -21.06 -18.49
CA GLU A 204 -5.34 -20.01 -19.38
C GLU A 204 -4.13 -20.61 -20.11
N ASN A 205 -4.34 -20.96 -21.37
CA ASN A 205 -3.26 -21.09 -22.35
C ASN A 205 -2.54 -19.72 -22.32
N HIS A 206 -1.57 -19.59 -21.43
CA HIS A 206 -0.55 -18.57 -21.53
C HIS A 206 0.31 -18.96 -22.74
N ASN A 207 -0.20 -18.67 -23.92
CA ASN A 207 0.69 -18.36 -25.02
C ASN A 207 1.29 -17.01 -24.60
N PRO A 208 2.59 -16.90 -24.31
CA PRO A 208 3.23 -15.61 -24.15
C PRO A 208 3.28 -14.99 -25.56
N SER A 209 2.12 -14.52 -26.02
CA SER A 209 2.08 -13.64 -27.18
C SER A 209 3.03 -12.51 -26.85
N LYS A 210 4.03 -12.31 -27.71
CA LYS A 210 5.04 -11.25 -27.61
C LYS A 210 4.31 -9.97 -27.21
N ILE A 211 4.48 -9.54 -25.96
CA ILE A 211 3.91 -8.29 -25.45
C ILE A 211 4.65 -7.20 -26.22
N HIS A 212 4.06 -6.71 -27.28
CA HIS A 212 4.58 -5.49 -27.91
C HIS A 212 4.33 -4.35 -26.94
N PRO A 213 5.34 -3.50 -26.67
CA PRO A 213 5.18 -2.39 -25.73
C PRO A 213 4.02 -1.49 -26.22
N ASP A 214 2.95 -1.45 -25.45
CA ASP A 214 1.82 -0.56 -25.71
C ASP A 214 2.08 0.76 -24.97
N MET A 215 2.23 1.83 -25.73
CA MET A 215 2.50 3.16 -25.21
C MET A 215 1.44 3.60 -24.20
N TYR A 216 0.17 3.26 -24.42
CA TYR A 216 -0.91 3.60 -23.47
C TYR A 216 -0.73 2.91 -22.12
N LEU A 217 -0.43 1.61 -22.10
CA LEU A 217 -0.17 0.86 -20.87
C LEU A 217 1.14 1.31 -20.20
N ALA A 218 2.17 1.65 -21.00
CA ALA A 218 3.41 2.18 -20.46
C ALA A 218 3.20 3.53 -19.76
N LEU A 219 2.42 4.45 -20.32
CA LEU A 219 2.08 5.72 -19.71
C LEU A 219 1.30 5.52 -18.40
N LEU A 220 0.32 4.60 -18.37
CA LEU A 220 -0.38 4.25 -17.14
C LEU A 220 0.58 3.70 -16.08
N GLY A 221 1.53 2.86 -16.50
CA GLY A 221 2.57 2.32 -15.63
C GLY A 221 3.48 3.41 -15.04
N ILE A 222 3.89 4.39 -15.85
CA ILE A 222 4.71 5.52 -15.39
C ILE A 222 3.94 6.42 -14.42
N ILE A 223 2.67 6.71 -14.68
CA ILE A 223 1.82 7.47 -13.76
C ILE A 223 1.69 6.73 -12.42
N ALA A 224 1.43 5.43 -12.47
CA ALA A 224 1.30 4.61 -11.27
C ALA A 224 2.64 4.43 -10.54
N PHE A 225 3.77 4.34 -11.25
CA PHE A 225 5.12 4.40 -10.68
C PHE A 225 5.34 5.65 -9.85
N GLY A 226 5.03 6.82 -10.42
CA GLY A 226 5.14 8.10 -9.72
C GLY A 226 4.27 8.13 -8.46
N SER A 227 3.04 7.62 -8.53
CA SER A 227 2.14 7.55 -7.39
C SER A 227 2.68 6.64 -6.28
N PHE A 228 3.20 5.46 -6.61
CA PHE A 228 3.80 4.57 -5.61
C PHE A 228 5.11 5.12 -5.02
N ALA A 229 5.90 5.87 -5.80
CA ALA A 229 7.07 6.56 -5.27
C ALA A 229 6.67 7.63 -4.23
N ILE A 230 5.61 8.40 -4.50
CA ILE A 230 5.06 9.38 -3.58
C ILE A 230 4.47 8.70 -2.34
N GLU A 231 3.68 7.64 -2.53
CA GLU A 231 3.06 6.90 -1.43
C GLU A 231 4.10 6.31 -0.48
N GLY A 232 5.13 5.64 -1.01
CA GLY A 232 6.24 5.13 -0.22
C GLY A 232 6.98 6.22 0.54
N ALA A 233 7.28 7.33 -0.13
CA ALA A 233 7.94 8.46 0.52
C ALA A 233 7.10 9.06 1.65
N MET A 234 5.79 9.17 1.48
CA MET A 234 4.90 9.67 2.53
C MET A 234 4.84 8.73 3.74
N TYR A 235 4.86 7.43 3.53
CA TYR A 235 4.92 6.48 4.63
C TYR A 235 6.24 6.52 5.40
N ASP A 236 7.35 6.63 4.69
CA ASP A 236 8.67 6.43 5.26
C ASP A 236 9.29 7.74 5.80
N TRP A 237 9.04 8.87 5.15
CA TRP A 237 9.78 10.11 5.38
C TRP A 237 8.97 11.22 6.04
N THR A 238 7.64 11.13 6.10
CA THR A 238 6.83 12.24 6.64
C THR A 238 7.16 12.52 8.11
N ALA A 239 7.21 11.52 8.98
CA ALA A 239 7.53 11.70 10.38
C ALA A 239 9.00 12.15 10.57
N VAL A 240 9.92 11.63 9.74
CA VAL A 240 11.33 12.07 9.73
C VAL A 240 11.44 13.54 9.32
N TYR A 241 10.67 14.00 8.34
CA TYR A 241 10.62 15.42 7.91
C TYR A 241 10.17 16.34 9.05
N PHE A 242 9.13 15.97 9.79
CA PHE A 242 8.64 16.75 10.92
C PHE A 242 9.68 16.82 12.05
N ALA A 243 10.38 15.71 12.32
CA ALA A 243 11.41 15.64 13.34
C ALA A 243 12.65 16.49 12.95
N GLN A 244 13.16 16.33 11.73
CA GLN A 244 14.46 16.86 11.33
C GLN A 244 14.39 18.26 10.70
N ILE A 245 13.37 18.52 9.85
CA ILE A 245 13.29 19.79 9.11
C ILE A 245 12.48 20.82 9.87
N LEU A 246 11.34 20.42 10.44
CA LEU A 246 10.51 21.33 11.21
C LEU A 246 10.97 21.44 12.66
N ASN A 247 11.73 20.46 13.16
CA ASN A 247 12.23 20.39 14.52
C ASN A 247 11.13 20.64 15.57
N VAL A 248 9.97 20.02 15.34
CA VAL A 248 8.80 20.16 16.22
C VAL A 248 8.94 19.33 17.50
N GLN A 249 8.14 19.65 18.50
CA GLN A 249 8.03 18.86 19.71
C GLN A 249 7.62 17.42 19.40
N GLU A 250 8.02 16.46 20.25
CA GLU A 250 7.83 15.02 20.04
C GLU A 250 6.35 14.66 19.76
N GLU A 251 5.42 15.36 20.41
CA GLU A 251 3.98 15.19 20.26
C GLU A 251 3.49 15.50 18.84
N LEU A 252 4.21 16.35 18.12
CA LEU A 252 3.83 16.85 16.79
C LEU A 252 4.57 16.15 15.63
N VAL A 253 5.61 15.36 15.93
CA VAL A 253 6.43 14.67 14.92
C VAL A 253 5.58 13.81 13.96
N ARG A 254 4.49 13.24 14.44
CA ARG A 254 3.69 12.26 13.72
C ARG A 254 2.42 12.83 13.10
N VAL A 255 2.12 14.13 13.33
CA VAL A 255 0.89 14.79 12.88
C VAL A 255 0.77 14.78 11.35
N GLY A 256 1.86 15.05 10.63
CA GLY A 256 1.86 15.04 9.17
C GLY A 256 1.53 13.66 8.57
N TYR A 257 2.05 12.59 9.17
CA TYR A 257 1.76 11.23 8.75
C TYR A 257 0.26 10.90 8.92
N VAL A 258 -0.30 11.19 10.09
CA VAL A 258 -1.73 10.97 10.37
C VAL A 258 -2.61 11.79 9.45
N ALA A 259 -2.26 13.06 9.21
CA ALA A 259 -2.99 13.94 8.30
C ALA A 259 -2.98 13.42 6.85
N CYS A 260 -1.82 12.97 6.38
CA CYS A 260 -1.66 12.37 5.04
C CYS A 260 -2.53 11.12 4.87
N LEU A 261 -2.46 10.18 5.82
CA LEU A 261 -3.26 8.95 5.76
C LEU A 261 -4.77 9.20 5.87
N THR A 262 -5.17 10.12 6.73
CA THR A 262 -6.58 10.49 6.89
C THR A 262 -7.12 11.09 5.59
N ALA A 263 -6.39 12.03 4.99
CA ALA A 263 -6.75 12.62 3.72
C ALA A 263 -6.76 11.60 2.57
N MET A 264 -5.85 10.62 2.60
CA MET A 264 -5.86 9.51 1.63
C MET A 264 -7.12 8.65 1.75
N VAL A 265 -7.58 8.34 2.96
CA VAL A 265 -8.86 7.62 3.15
C VAL A 265 -10.02 8.41 2.58
N ILE A 266 -10.09 9.72 2.86
CA ILE A 266 -11.12 10.61 2.32
C ILE A 266 -11.06 10.63 0.78
N GLY A 267 -9.86 10.76 0.21
CA GLY A 267 -9.64 10.71 -1.24
C GLY A 267 -10.13 9.40 -1.87
N ARG A 268 -9.85 8.25 -1.25
CA ARG A 268 -10.35 6.93 -1.72
C ARG A 268 -11.86 6.81 -1.67
N LEU A 269 -12.50 7.32 -0.62
CA LEU A 269 -13.96 7.28 -0.47
C LEU A 269 -14.69 8.20 -1.44
N THR A 270 -14.05 9.31 -1.85
CA THR A 270 -14.64 10.30 -2.77
C THR A 270 -14.28 10.06 -4.24
N ALA A 271 -13.29 9.19 -4.53
CA ALA A 271 -12.75 8.96 -5.87
C ALA A 271 -13.83 8.61 -6.90
N ASP A 272 -14.69 7.63 -6.60
CA ASP A 272 -15.74 7.19 -7.54
C ASP A 272 -16.74 8.32 -7.85
N SER A 273 -17.13 9.10 -6.84
CA SER A 273 -18.01 10.24 -7.01
C SER A 273 -17.39 11.34 -7.89
N LEU A 274 -16.07 11.59 -7.70
CA LEU A 274 -15.34 12.55 -8.50
C LEU A 274 -15.19 12.08 -9.96
N VAL A 275 -14.90 10.79 -10.18
CA VAL A 275 -14.80 10.21 -11.52
C VAL A 275 -16.15 10.27 -12.25
N ASN A 276 -17.23 9.94 -11.57
CA ASN A 276 -18.58 9.99 -12.15
C ASN A 276 -19.02 11.42 -12.52
N ARG A 277 -18.53 12.42 -11.76
CA ARG A 277 -18.87 13.83 -12.02
C ARG A 277 -17.99 14.51 -13.06
N PHE A 278 -16.68 14.21 -13.09
CA PHE A 278 -15.68 14.96 -13.82
C PHE A 278 -14.88 14.16 -14.85
N ASN A 279 -15.05 12.88 -14.94
CA ASN A 279 -14.25 11.89 -15.70
C ASN A 279 -12.87 11.54 -15.09
N VAL A 280 -12.33 10.39 -15.53
CA VAL A 280 -11.10 9.80 -14.99
C VAL A 280 -9.87 10.68 -15.24
N VAL A 281 -9.74 11.27 -16.42
CA VAL A 281 -8.56 12.07 -16.78
C VAL A 281 -8.47 13.33 -15.96
N PHE A 282 -9.60 14.02 -15.77
CA PHE A 282 -9.67 15.19 -14.91
C PHE A 282 -9.27 14.86 -13.47
N VAL A 283 -9.77 13.73 -12.93
CA VAL A 283 -9.42 13.30 -11.58
C VAL A 283 -7.93 13.00 -11.46
N LEU A 284 -7.32 12.33 -12.46
CA LEU A 284 -5.87 12.09 -12.48
C LEU A 284 -5.07 13.41 -12.51
N GLN A 285 -5.51 14.40 -13.30
CA GLN A 285 -4.86 15.71 -13.34
C GLN A 285 -4.98 16.46 -12.01
N MET A 286 -6.15 16.46 -11.39
CA MET A 286 -6.36 17.08 -10.08
C MET A 286 -5.55 16.37 -8.99
N SER A 287 -5.46 15.04 -9.06
CA SER A 287 -4.61 14.24 -8.17
C SER A 287 -3.14 14.62 -8.27
N GLY A 288 -2.59 14.71 -9.48
CA GLY A 288 -1.22 15.17 -9.70
C GLY A 288 -0.99 16.62 -9.25
N LEU A 289 -1.96 17.50 -9.47
CA LEU A 289 -1.89 18.90 -9.02
C LEU A 289 -1.91 18.99 -7.48
N CYS A 290 -2.77 18.22 -6.80
CA CYS A 290 -2.79 18.14 -5.34
C CYS A 290 -1.43 17.70 -4.78
N VAL A 291 -0.80 16.70 -5.39
CA VAL A 291 0.54 16.24 -5.01
C VAL A 291 1.57 17.35 -5.21
N ALA A 292 1.61 17.96 -6.40
CA ALA A 292 2.57 19.01 -6.72
C ALA A 292 2.44 20.21 -5.77
N LEU A 293 1.21 20.71 -5.58
CA LEU A 293 0.95 21.85 -4.70
C LEU A 293 1.19 21.52 -3.24
N GLY A 294 0.78 20.32 -2.79
CA GLY A 294 0.95 19.89 -1.40
C GLY A 294 2.43 19.79 -1.02
N LEU A 295 3.24 19.13 -1.85
CA LEU A 295 4.69 19.06 -1.63
C LEU A 295 5.33 20.45 -1.76
N SER A 296 4.98 21.24 -2.77
CA SER A 296 5.52 22.60 -2.93
C SER A 296 5.22 23.46 -1.70
N LEU A 297 4.01 23.37 -1.14
CA LEU A 297 3.65 24.09 0.06
C LEU A 297 4.51 23.67 1.27
N ALA A 298 4.65 22.35 1.49
CA ALA A 298 5.45 21.83 2.59
C ALA A 298 6.94 22.16 2.46
N LEU A 299 7.47 22.14 1.22
CA LEU A 299 8.89 22.35 0.97
C LEU A 299 9.27 23.84 0.91
N LEU A 300 8.44 24.71 0.33
CA LEU A 300 8.76 26.13 0.20
C LEU A 300 8.49 26.91 1.50
N PHE A 301 7.49 26.51 2.25
CA PHE A 301 7.08 27.13 3.51
C PHE A 301 7.13 26.12 4.67
N PRO A 302 8.33 25.72 5.16
CA PRO A 302 8.48 24.68 6.14
C PRO A 302 8.01 25.14 7.54
N SER A 303 6.73 25.05 7.78
CA SER A 303 6.10 25.24 9.08
C SER A 303 5.18 24.07 9.43
N LEU A 304 4.83 23.91 10.70
CA LEU A 304 3.91 22.87 11.14
C LEU A 304 2.60 22.89 10.36
N ALA A 305 1.98 24.05 10.19
CA ALA A 305 0.70 24.20 9.53
C ALA A 305 0.78 23.91 8.04
N SER A 306 1.76 24.51 7.33
CA SER A 306 1.91 24.33 5.88
C SER A 306 2.31 22.90 5.51
N ALA A 307 3.20 22.26 6.28
CA ALA A 307 3.60 20.90 6.04
C ALA A 307 2.47 19.89 6.35
N THR A 308 1.72 20.09 7.45
CA THR A 308 0.57 19.24 7.77
C THR A 308 -0.49 19.32 6.68
N PHE A 309 -0.88 20.52 6.27
CA PHE A 309 -1.85 20.74 5.19
C PHE A 309 -1.30 20.25 3.84
N GLY A 310 -0.03 20.54 3.54
CA GLY A 310 0.63 20.09 2.33
C GLY A 310 0.63 18.56 2.19
N PHE A 311 1.04 17.84 3.24
CA PHE A 311 1.04 16.37 3.21
C PHE A 311 -0.38 15.77 3.24
N ALA A 312 -1.35 16.43 3.88
CA ALA A 312 -2.76 16.03 3.72
C ALA A 312 -3.21 16.17 2.25
N LEU A 313 -2.84 17.26 1.57
CA LEU A 313 -3.16 17.46 0.16
C LEU A 313 -2.49 16.41 -0.74
N VAL A 314 -1.23 16.03 -0.43
CA VAL A 314 -0.55 14.90 -1.09
C VAL A 314 -1.31 13.60 -0.88
N GLY A 315 -1.70 13.30 0.36
CA GLY A 315 -2.47 12.10 0.70
C GLY A 315 -3.78 12.00 -0.07
N PHE A 316 -4.53 13.11 -0.14
CA PHE A 316 -5.76 13.18 -0.92
C PHE A 316 -5.50 12.96 -2.42
N GLY A 317 -4.47 13.60 -2.97
CA GLY A 317 -4.11 13.50 -4.38
C GLY A 317 -3.70 12.09 -4.79
N MET A 318 -2.78 11.44 -4.07
CA MET A 318 -2.28 10.11 -4.43
C MET A 318 -3.31 9.00 -4.28
N ALA A 319 -4.38 9.21 -3.52
CA ALA A 319 -5.35 8.20 -3.11
C ALA A 319 -6.00 7.44 -4.27
N SER A 320 -6.27 8.11 -5.38
CA SER A 320 -7.02 7.57 -6.53
C SER A 320 -6.15 7.22 -7.74
N ILE A 321 -4.89 7.66 -7.82
CA ILE A 321 -4.06 7.52 -9.03
C ILE A 321 -3.87 6.06 -9.41
N VAL A 322 -3.38 5.22 -8.50
CA VAL A 322 -3.11 3.79 -8.79
C VAL A 322 -4.39 3.02 -9.12
N PRO A 323 -5.48 3.11 -8.34
CA PRO A 323 -6.73 2.45 -8.69
C PRO A 323 -7.27 2.85 -10.08
N LEU A 324 -7.17 4.13 -10.44
CA LEU A 324 -7.62 4.61 -11.73
C LEU A 324 -6.74 4.10 -12.88
N CYS A 325 -5.42 4.07 -12.70
CA CYS A 325 -4.51 3.48 -13.68
C CYS A 325 -4.82 2.00 -13.93
N PHE A 326 -5.06 1.22 -12.87
CA PHE A 326 -5.41 -0.19 -13.00
C PHE A 326 -6.79 -0.39 -13.63
N SER A 327 -7.77 0.44 -13.29
CA SER A 327 -9.08 0.43 -13.93
C SER A 327 -9.00 0.71 -15.43
N LEU A 328 -8.20 1.71 -15.83
CA LEU A 328 -7.97 2.04 -17.24
C LEU A 328 -7.21 0.93 -17.97
N ALA A 329 -6.19 0.34 -17.34
CA ALA A 329 -5.45 -0.79 -17.90
C ALA A 329 -6.34 -2.00 -18.15
N GLY A 330 -7.24 -2.31 -17.20
CA GLY A 330 -8.18 -3.42 -17.31
C GLY A 330 -9.21 -3.28 -18.45
N LYS A 331 -9.35 -2.07 -19.00
CA LYS A 331 -10.24 -1.75 -20.14
C LYS A 331 -9.48 -1.66 -21.48
N SER A 332 -8.24 -2.16 -21.55
CA SER A 332 -7.47 -2.20 -22.79
C SER A 332 -8.05 -3.22 -23.77
N ASP A 333 -8.26 -2.82 -25.03
CA ASP A 333 -8.78 -3.70 -26.08
C ASP A 333 -7.69 -4.59 -26.70
N LYS A 334 -6.40 -4.29 -26.45
CA LYS A 334 -5.27 -5.00 -27.09
C LYS A 334 -4.87 -6.26 -26.35
N PHE A 335 -5.09 -6.32 -25.04
CA PHE A 335 -4.68 -7.43 -24.18
C PHE A 335 -5.78 -7.77 -23.18
N SER A 336 -5.74 -8.97 -22.60
CA SER A 336 -6.65 -9.31 -21.52
C SER A 336 -6.46 -8.37 -20.33
N ALA A 337 -7.53 -8.09 -19.61
CA ALA A 337 -7.49 -7.20 -18.42
C ALA A 337 -6.39 -7.60 -17.43
N GLN A 338 -6.19 -8.91 -17.24
CA GLN A 338 -5.17 -9.43 -16.32
C GLN A 338 -3.75 -9.11 -16.81
N VAL A 339 -3.46 -9.28 -18.10
CA VAL A 339 -2.13 -8.97 -18.69
C VAL A 339 -1.86 -7.48 -18.60
N SER A 340 -2.84 -6.64 -18.97
CA SER A 340 -2.71 -5.18 -18.94
C SER A 340 -2.47 -4.66 -17.54
N ILE A 341 -3.25 -5.13 -16.53
CA ILE A 341 -3.08 -4.74 -15.13
C ILE A 341 -1.73 -5.22 -14.59
N SER A 342 -1.32 -6.46 -14.90
CA SER A 342 -0.02 -6.99 -14.46
C SER A 342 1.15 -6.20 -15.04
N PHE A 343 1.06 -5.78 -16.30
CA PHE A 343 2.08 -4.97 -16.94
C PHE A 343 2.22 -3.61 -16.26
N VAL A 344 1.11 -2.90 -16.04
CA VAL A 344 1.10 -1.61 -15.33
C VAL A 344 1.59 -1.77 -13.90
N ALA A 345 1.15 -2.81 -13.17
CA ALA A 345 1.57 -3.09 -11.80
C ALA A 345 3.08 -3.37 -11.70
N SER A 346 3.65 -4.09 -12.67
CA SER A 346 5.09 -4.38 -12.70
C SER A 346 5.93 -3.10 -12.82
N ILE A 347 5.52 -2.15 -13.66
CA ILE A 347 6.21 -0.86 -13.79
C ILE A 347 6.02 -0.04 -12.50
N SER A 348 4.80 0.04 -12.00
CA SER A 348 4.48 0.89 -10.86
C SER A 348 5.18 0.46 -9.57
N TYR A 349 5.39 -0.84 -9.37
CA TYR A 349 6.05 -1.37 -8.18
C TYR A 349 7.49 -0.86 -7.99
N PHE A 350 8.20 -0.56 -9.10
CA PHE A 350 9.53 0.04 -9.01
C PHE A 350 9.53 1.41 -8.33
N GLY A 351 8.38 2.12 -8.27
CA GLY A 351 8.25 3.36 -7.51
C GLY A 351 8.50 3.16 -6.02
N LEU A 352 7.88 2.13 -5.42
CA LEU A 352 8.12 1.77 -4.02
C LEU A 352 9.56 1.31 -3.77
N LEU A 353 10.18 0.67 -4.76
CA LEU A 353 11.53 0.12 -4.63
C LEU A 353 12.60 1.21 -4.67
N ILE A 354 12.47 2.16 -5.58
CA ILE A 354 13.51 3.16 -5.88
C ILE A 354 13.41 4.39 -4.96
N ALA A 355 12.19 4.79 -4.56
CA ALA A 355 12.00 6.04 -3.84
C ALA A 355 12.73 6.11 -2.49
N PRO A 356 12.70 5.12 -1.59
CA PRO A 356 13.36 5.23 -0.29
C PRO A 356 14.89 5.43 -0.39
N PRO A 357 15.64 4.59 -1.12
CA PRO A 357 17.09 4.80 -1.24
C PRO A 357 17.45 6.09 -2.00
N MET A 358 16.68 6.47 -3.02
CA MET A 358 16.89 7.71 -3.76
C MET A 358 16.75 8.93 -2.84
N ILE A 359 15.69 9.00 -2.05
CA ILE A 359 15.47 10.10 -1.10
C ILE A 359 16.57 10.11 -0.05
N GLY A 360 16.96 8.95 0.49
CA GLY A 360 18.04 8.85 1.46
C GLY A 360 19.37 9.42 0.94
N VAL A 361 19.78 9.01 -0.26
CA VAL A 361 21.01 9.50 -0.88
C VAL A 361 20.95 11.00 -1.20
N LEU A 362 19.83 11.47 -1.74
CA LEU A 362 19.63 12.91 -2.01
C LEU A 362 19.63 13.73 -0.73
N SER A 363 19.13 13.17 0.37
CA SER A 363 19.07 13.88 1.65
C SER A 363 20.46 14.13 2.24
N GLU A 364 21.42 13.25 2.02
CA GLU A 364 22.82 13.47 2.44
C GLU A 364 23.47 14.70 1.76
N SER A 365 23.12 14.93 0.49
CA SER A 365 23.72 16.03 -0.28
C SER A 365 22.95 17.34 -0.20
N LEU A 366 21.62 17.27 -0.09
CA LEU A 366 20.73 18.43 -0.23
C LEU A 366 19.93 18.75 1.04
N ASN A 367 19.90 17.90 2.03
CA ASN A 367 18.98 17.71 3.15
C ASN A 367 17.60 17.13 2.74
N LEU A 368 16.86 16.59 3.70
CA LEU A 368 15.58 15.90 3.48
C LEU A 368 14.52 16.80 2.84
N ARG A 369 14.52 18.10 3.15
CA ARG A 369 13.59 19.06 2.55
C ARG A 369 13.68 19.06 1.02
N TRP A 370 14.89 19.21 0.48
CA TRP A 370 15.09 19.25 -0.97
C TRP A 370 15.15 17.87 -1.61
N ALA A 371 15.49 16.85 -0.86
CA ALA A 371 15.43 15.45 -1.34
C ALA A 371 14.00 15.00 -1.71
N LEU A 372 12.97 15.60 -1.13
CA LEU A 372 11.57 15.34 -1.48
C LEU A 372 11.09 16.15 -2.71
N SER A 373 11.87 17.13 -3.20
CA SER A 373 11.43 17.99 -4.33
C SER A 373 11.19 17.23 -5.65
N PRO A 374 11.92 16.15 -6.00
CA PRO A 374 11.60 15.36 -7.19
C PRO A 374 10.18 14.79 -7.19
N LEU A 375 9.61 14.52 -6.01
CA LEU A 375 8.23 14.03 -5.90
C LEU A 375 7.20 15.10 -6.29
N ALA A 376 7.49 16.39 -6.04
CA ALA A 376 6.64 17.47 -6.51
C ALA A 376 6.64 17.56 -8.04
N LEU A 377 7.82 17.36 -8.67
CA LEU A 377 7.95 17.29 -10.13
C LEU A 377 7.21 16.07 -10.68
N ILE A 378 7.23 14.94 -10.01
CA ILE A 378 6.42 13.76 -10.39
C ILE A 378 4.93 14.12 -10.39
N GLY A 379 4.44 14.89 -9.42
CA GLY A 379 3.07 15.41 -9.42
C GLY A 379 2.75 16.22 -10.68
N VAL A 380 3.63 17.10 -11.11
CA VAL A 380 3.50 17.86 -12.37
C VAL A 380 3.54 16.93 -13.59
N CYS A 381 4.46 15.95 -13.59
CA CYS A 381 4.53 14.95 -14.66
C CYS A 381 3.23 14.15 -14.78
N ILE A 382 2.59 13.75 -13.66
CA ILE A 382 1.29 13.07 -13.67
C ILE A 382 0.23 13.94 -14.38
N VAL A 383 0.17 15.25 -14.10
CA VAL A 383 -0.76 16.16 -14.80
C VAL A 383 -0.51 16.16 -16.31
N ALA A 384 0.75 16.27 -16.73
CA ALA A 384 1.13 16.28 -18.15
C ALA A 384 0.84 14.95 -18.83
N LEU A 385 1.21 13.82 -18.20
CA LEU A 385 0.97 12.48 -18.75
C LEU A 385 -0.52 12.16 -18.84
N ALA A 386 -1.33 12.58 -17.86
CA ALA A 386 -2.78 12.46 -17.93
C ALA A 386 -3.39 13.26 -19.10
N ALA A 387 -2.81 14.43 -19.45
CA ALA A 387 -3.22 15.19 -20.62
C ALA A 387 -2.87 14.47 -21.93
N ILE A 388 -1.71 13.78 -21.99
CA ILE A 388 -1.33 12.95 -23.14
C ILE A 388 -2.29 11.76 -23.28
N LEU A 389 -2.63 11.07 -22.19
CA LEU A 389 -3.63 9.99 -22.19
C LEU A 389 -4.98 10.45 -22.76
N LYS A 390 -5.40 11.70 -22.46
CA LYS A 390 -6.62 12.29 -23.00
C LYS A 390 -6.58 12.38 -24.52
N ARG A 391 -5.47 12.85 -25.08
CA ARG A 391 -5.29 12.97 -26.54
C ARG A 391 -5.31 11.61 -27.22
N MET A 392 -4.57 10.65 -26.70
CA MET A 392 -4.54 9.28 -27.25
C MET A 392 -5.92 8.61 -27.24
N ARG A 393 -6.77 8.95 -26.25
CA ARG A 393 -8.13 8.41 -26.12
C ARG A 393 -9.11 9.10 -27.09
N GLY A 394 -8.91 10.38 -27.40
CA GLY A 394 -9.72 11.14 -28.35
C GLY A 394 -9.49 10.79 -29.82
N GLU A 395 -8.34 10.18 -30.13
CA GLU A 395 -7.95 9.83 -31.50
C GLU A 395 -8.34 8.40 -31.91
N GLY A 396 -8.90 7.57 -31.03
CA GLY A 396 -9.19 6.19 -31.41
C GLY A 396 -9.96 5.28 -30.45
N LEU A 397 -10.45 5.76 -29.31
CA LEU A 397 -11.16 4.91 -28.33
C LEU A 397 -12.46 5.58 -27.88
N HIS A 398 -13.54 5.34 -28.63
CA HIS A 398 -14.91 5.47 -28.12
C HIS A 398 -15.15 4.35 -27.10
N LEU A 399 -15.27 4.69 -25.82
CA LEU A 399 -15.85 3.86 -24.78
C LEU A 399 -17.10 4.55 -24.26
#